data_fbaab234a50893061ae517a037203709
#
_entry.id   fbaab234a50893061ae517a037203709
#
_cell.length_a   1.000
_cell.length_b   1.000
_cell.length_c   1.000
_cell.angle_alpha   90.00
_cell.angle_beta   90.00
_cell.angle_gamma   90.00
#
_symmetry.space_group_name_H-M   'P 1'
#
loop_
_entity.id
_entity.type
_entity.pdbx_description
1 polymer ?
#
loop_
_entity_poly.entity_id
_entity_poly.type
_entity_poly.pdbx_seq_one_letter_code
_entity_poly.pdbx_strand_id
1 'polypeptide(L)'
;MACRRFAERFTVLIPYRAHSAATLIGLGADELVFGPIGELTQVDPSIRTDFTPPSTQAGTNLLVAVEDLTAYFDFMRETVRIGPEDARAAVDLLREKLHPLAIGQAFRSGRSVEYVAQHLLMLHMGDQEKAARIARSLVTELHVHAHRITLEEAQELGLPARAASTEEDQAMWKLYEGYEAEMQLEQPLRPTTVFPNVTDSLVELKDLRMVYVESADAADLYSMDLVAVRTQSQQFPAG
;
A
#
# COMPACT_ATOMS: atom_id res chain seq x y z
N MET A 1 -0.18 -14.97 9.95
CA MET A 1 0.11 -15.85 11.11
C MET A 1 -1.06 -16.70 11.54
N ALA A 2 -2.30 -16.20 11.50
CA ALA A 2 -3.46 -17.02 11.83
C ALA A 2 -3.55 -18.26 10.93
N CYS A 3 -3.43 -18.13 9.61
CA CYS A 3 -3.51 -19.24 8.66
C CYS A 3 -2.57 -20.40 9.00
N ARG A 4 -1.34 -20.11 9.44
CA ARG A 4 -0.35 -21.14 9.81
C ARG A 4 -0.67 -21.91 11.11
N ARG A 5 -1.68 -21.51 11.86
CA ARG A 5 -2.18 -22.30 13.00
C ARG A 5 -3.09 -23.43 12.57
N PHE A 6 -3.62 -23.35 11.35
CA PHE A 6 -4.63 -24.26 10.82
C PHE A 6 -4.17 -25.02 9.56
N ALA A 7 -3.00 -24.65 9.00
CA ALA A 7 -2.47 -25.27 7.81
C ALA A 7 -0.94 -25.44 7.88
N GLU A 8 -0.44 -26.59 7.45
CA GLU A 8 0.99 -26.87 7.32
C GLU A 8 1.61 -26.09 6.15
N ARG A 9 0.85 -25.85 5.09
CA ARG A 9 1.25 -25.08 3.93
C ARG A 9 0.27 -23.95 3.66
N PHE A 10 0.81 -22.77 3.42
CA PHE A 10 0.06 -21.57 3.11
C PHE A 10 0.47 -21.06 1.73
N THR A 11 -0.46 -21.08 0.78
CA THR A 11 -0.27 -20.58 -0.59
C THR A 11 -1.13 -19.34 -0.80
N VAL A 12 -0.56 -18.30 -1.39
CA VAL A 12 -1.28 -17.09 -1.76
C VAL A 12 -1.48 -17.06 -3.28
N LEU A 13 -2.73 -16.90 -3.71
CA LEU A 13 -3.12 -16.77 -5.10
C LEU A 13 -3.26 -15.28 -5.44
N ILE A 14 -2.64 -14.85 -6.54
CA ILE A 14 -2.58 -13.46 -6.97
C ILE A 14 -3.13 -13.33 -8.38
N PRO A 15 -4.46 -13.29 -8.55
CA PRO A 15 -5.07 -13.14 -9.88
C PRO A 15 -4.80 -11.78 -10.49
N TYR A 16 -4.69 -10.72 -9.67
CA TYR A 16 -4.50 -9.35 -10.11
C TYR A 16 -3.57 -8.59 -9.15
N ARG A 17 -4.08 -7.77 -8.25
CA ARG A 17 -3.30 -6.85 -7.41
C ARG A 17 -3.22 -7.31 -5.97
N ALA A 18 -2.00 -7.52 -5.48
CA ALA A 18 -1.74 -7.75 -4.08
C ALA A 18 -0.76 -6.67 -3.57
N HIS A 19 -1.30 -5.47 -3.31
CA HIS A 19 -0.53 -4.28 -3.03
C HIS A 19 -0.32 -4.04 -1.53
N SER A 20 0.80 -3.43 -1.15
CA SER A 20 1.10 -2.96 0.21
C SER A 20 0.87 -4.05 1.27
N ALA A 21 -0.18 -3.94 2.08
CA ALA A 21 -0.52 -4.93 3.11
C ALA A 21 -0.77 -6.34 2.54
N ALA A 22 -1.32 -6.45 1.33
CA ALA A 22 -1.49 -7.73 0.66
C ALA A 22 -0.14 -8.34 0.24
N THR A 23 0.84 -7.52 -0.15
CA THR A 23 2.22 -7.98 -0.34
C THR A 23 2.75 -8.61 0.96
N LEU A 24 2.57 -7.97 2.12
CA LEU A 24 2.99 -8.53 3.42
C LEU A 24 2.34 -9.89 3.68
N ILE A 25 1.06 -10.07 3.35
CA ILE A 25 0.41 -11.38 3.48
C ILE A 25 1.15 -12.41 2.61
N GLY A 26 1.48 -12.06 1.37
CA GLY A 26 2.25 -12.89 0.45
C GLY A 26 3.61 -13.28 1.00
N LEU A 27 4.34 -12.35 1.65
CA LEU A 27 5.65 -12.65 2.23
C LEU A 27 5.61 -13.75 3.30
N GLY A 28 4.46 -13.99 3.91
CA GLY A 28 4.28 -15.08 4.87
C GLY A 28 3.91 -16.43 4.26
N ALA A 29 3.74 -16.51 2.94
CA ALA A 29 3.32 -17.72 2.25
C ALA A 29 4.49 -18.64 1.89
N ASP A 30 4.24 -19.95 1.86
CA ASP A 30 5.20 -20.94 1.35
C ASP A 30 5.28 -20.91 -0.17
N GLU A 31 4.26 -20.38 -0.84
CA GLU A 31 4.17 -20.27 -2.28
C GLU A 31 3.28 -19.09 -2.70
N LEU A 32 3.72 -18.39 -3.74
CA LEU A 32 2.96 -17.34 -4.41
C LEU A 32 2.61 -17.81 -5.82
N VAL A 33 1.33 -17.80 -6.15
CA VAL A 33 0.84 -18.24 -7.48
C VAL A 33 0.29 -17.01 -8.20
N PHE A 34 0.99 -16.60 -9.26
CA PHE A 34 0.64 -15.43 -10.05
C PHE A 34 -0.23 -15.82 -11.25
N GLY A 35 -1.36 -15.13 -11.40
CA GLY A 35 -2.06 -15.04 -12.66
C GLY A 35 -1.25 -14.24 -13.69
N PRO A 36 -1.64 -14.24 -14.98
CA PRO A 36 -0.89 -13.55 -16.06
C PRO A 36 -0.70 -12.04 -15.83
N ILE A 37 -1.59 -11.41 -15.07
CA ILE A 37 -1.54 -10.00 -14.71
C ILE A 37 -1.40 -9.79 -13.20
N GLY A 38 -1.03 -10.85 -12.48
CA GLY A 38 -0.78 -10.81 -11.05
C GLY A 38 0.41 -9.90 -10.72
N GLU A 39 0.26 -9.06 -9.72
CA GLU A 39 1.31 -8.14 -9.31
C GLU A 39 1.33 -7.93 -7.79
N LEU A 40 2.53 -7.77 -7.25
CA LEU A 40 2.78 -7.21 -5.93
C LEU A 40 3.20 -5.75 -6.06
N THR A 41 3.29 -5.03 -4.95
CA THR A 41 3.99 -3.75 -4.88
C THR A 41 4.93 -3.72 -3.70
N GLN A 42 5.77 -2.71 -3.67
CA GLN A 42 6.49 -2.37 -2.45
C GLN A 42 5.52 -2.11 -1.28
N VAL A 43 6.04 -2.20 -0.09
CA VAL A 43 5.31 -1.94 1.15
C VAL A 43 5.79 -0.64 1.74
N ASP A 44 5.24 0.48 1.25
CA ASP A 44 5.58 1.80 1.74
C ASP A 44 4.62 2.24 2.84
N PRO A 45 5.09 2.38 4.09
CA PRO A 45 4.27 2.90 5.17
C PRO A 45 4.12 4.41 5.04
N SER A 46 2.89 4.86 5.02
CA SER A 46 2.54 6.27 5.10
C SER A 46 2.03 6.64 6.49
N ILE A 47 2.31 7.84 6.95
CA ILE A 47 1.84 8.36 8.22
C ILE A 47 0.91 9.55 8.05
N ARG A 48 -0.15 9.59 8.86
CA ARG A 48 -1.00 10.75 9.06
C ARG A 48 -1.23 10.92 10.55
N THR A 49 -0.77 12.03 11.09
CA THR A 49 -0.84 12.31 12.53
C THR A 49 -1.11 13.79 12.75
N ASP A 50 -1.37 14.18 13.99
CA ASP A 50 -1.50 15.59 14.38
C ASP A 50 -0.23 16.41 14.12
N PHE A 51 0.89 15.74 13.88
CA PHE A 51 2.19 16.36 13.59
C PHE A 51 2.49 16.46 12.08
N THR A 52 1.67 15.89 11.21
CA THR A 52 1.80 16.09 9.77
C THR A 52 1.09 17.39 9.34
N PRO A 53 1.56 18.08 8.29
CA PRO A 53 0.99 19.35 7.87
C PRO A 53 -0.51 19.24 7.57
N PRO A 54 -1.28 20.31 7.75
CA PRO A 54 -2.68 20.32 7.35
C PRO A 54 -2.82 20.13 5.84
N SER A 55 -3.81 19.32 5.46
CA SER A 55 -4.20 19.15 4.06
C SER A 55 -5.03 20.32 3.57
N THR A 56 -5.10 20.49 2.24
CA THR A 56 -6.08 21.39 1.61
C THR A 56 -7.53 20.96 1.83
N GLN A 57 -7.75 19.68 2.19
CA GLN A 57 -9.05 19.19 2.63
C GLN A 57 -9.28 19.56 4.09
N ALA A 58 -10.33 20.32 4.36
CA ALA A 58 -10.66 20.80 5.72
C ALA A 58 -10.76 19.63 6.72
N GLY A 59 -10.07 19.80 7.87
CA GLY A 59 -10.11 18.84 8.98
C GLY A 59 -9.24 17.60 8.81
N THR A 60 -8.36 17.55 7.80
CA THR A 60 -7.42 16.44 7.61
C THR A 60 -5.98 16.93 7.55
N ASN A 61 -5.05 16.05 7.93
CA ASN A 61 -3.61 16.28 7.77
C ASN A 61 -3.10 15.55 6.54
N LEU A 62 -1.99 16.02 5.97
CA LEU A 62 -1.34 15.35 4.83
C LEU A 62 -0.90 13.95 5.21
N LEU A 63 -1.07 13.03 4.28
CA LEU A 63 -0.44 11.73 4.33
C LEU A 63 1.01 11.91 3.85
N VAL A 64 1.97 11.49 4.67
CA VAL A 64 3.40 11.57 4.36
C VAL A 64 3.93 10.16 4.21
N ALA A 65 4.41 9.81 3.02
CA ALA A 65 5.07 8.55 2.77
C ALA A 65 6.50 8.57 3.36
N VAL A 66 6.94 7.44 3.90
CA VAL A 66 8.32 7.29 4.40
C VAL A 66 9.31 7.41 3.25
N GLU A 67 8.92 6.91 2.09
CA GLU A 67 9.69 7.00 0.86
C GLU A 67 9.97 8.44 0.42
N ASP A 68 8.97 9.35 0.51
CA ASP A 68 9.15 10.76 0.17
C ASP A 68 10.25 11.42 1.02
N LEU A 69 10.32 11.06 2.29
CA LEU A 69 11.38 11.56 3.18
C LEU A 69 12.75 11.00 2.79
N THR A 70 12.81 9.72 2.46
CA THR A 70 14.05 9.07 1.99
C THR A 70 14.51 9.70 0.68
N ALA A 71 13.62 9.83 -0.29
CA ALA A 71 13.88 10.43 -1.60
C ALA A 71 14.37 11.89 -1.47
N TYR A 72 13.83 12.66 -0.51
CA TYR A 72 14.32 14.01 -0.24
C TYR A 72 15.79 14.02 0.19
N PHE A 73 16.19 13.16 1.11
CA PHE A 73 17.57 13.09 1.57
C PHE A 73 18.51 12.54 0.49
N ASP A 74 18.05 11.58 -0.31
CA ASP A 74 18.80 11.05 -1.45
C ASP A 74 19.00 12.13 -2.53
N PHE A 75 17.96 12.90 -2.86
CA PHE A 75 18.07 14.04 -3.75
C PHE A 75 19.10 15.06 -3.25
N MET A 76 19.06 15.41 -1.97
CA MET A 76 20.00 16.35 -1.38
C MET A 76 21.43 15.81 -1.44
N ARG A 77 21.64 14.53 -1.18
CA ARG A 77 22.97 13.89 -1.18
C ARG A 77 23.50 13.70 -2.59
N GLU A 78 22.70 13.15 -3.50
CA GLU A 78 23.16 12.64 -4.80
C GLU A 78 23.08 13.69 -5.90
N THR A 79 22.04 14.52 -5.91
CA THR A 79 21.79 15.53 -6.93
C THR A 79 22.35 16.88 -6.52
N VAL A 80 21.98 17.37 -5.33
CA VAL A 80 22.47 18.66 -4.83
C VAL A 80 23.92 18.54 -4.35
N ARG A 81 24.35 17.32 -3.98
CA ARG A 81 25.73 17.02 -3.53
C ARG A 81 26.10 17.76 -2.25
N ILE A 82 25.16 17.86 -1.33
CA ILE A 82 25.48 18.41 0.00
C ILE A 82 26.46 17.47 0.72
N GLY A 83 27.47 18.07 1.35
CA GLY A 83 28.41 17.34 2.18
C GLY A 83 27.80 17.00 3.54
N PRO A 84 28.48 16.12 4.32
CA PRO A 84 28.04 15.80 5.68
C PRO A 84 27.92 17.04 6.60
N GLU A 85 28.73 18.05 6.35
CA GLU A 85 28.72 19.34 7.06
C GLU A 85 27.44 20.14 6.81
N ASP A 86 26.85 20.01 5.62
CA ASP A 86 25.64 20.73 5.21
C ASP A 86 24.35 19.92 5.45
N ALA A 87 24.44 18.67 5.89
CA ALA A 87 23.29 17.80 6.13
C ALA A 87 22.29 18.43 7.11
N ARG A 88 22.79 19.28 8.04
CA ARG A 88 21.94 20.05 8.97
C ARG A 88 21.02 21.00 8.21
N ALA A 89 21.48 21.65 7.16
CA ALA A 89 20.66 22.57 6.39
C ALA A 89 19.48 21.85 5.72
N ALA A 90 19.67 20.63 5.20
CA ALA A 90 18.59 19.83 4.65
C ALA A 90 17.53 19.47 5.71
N VAL A 91 17.98 19.11 6.92
CA VAL A 91 17.08 18.83 8.05
C VAL A 91 16.34 20.09 8.49
N ASP A 92 17.00 21.24 8.55
CA ASP A 92 16.39 22.51 8.97
C ASP A 92 15.33 22.98 7.96
N LEU A 93 15.57 22.83 6.64
CA LEU A 93 14.57 23.09 5.59
C LEU A 93 13.34 22.17 5.71
N LEU A 94 13.57 20.88 5.92
CA LEU A 94 12.47 19.92 6.10
C LEU A 94 11.64 20.26 7.35
N ARG A 95 12.31 20.65 8.44
CA ARG A 95 11.68 20.99 9.71
C ARG A 95 10.76 22.22 9.62
N GLU A 96 10.99 23.13 8.68
CA GLU A 96 10.08 24.25 8.42
C GLU A 96 8.69 23.80 7.93
N LYS A 97 8.61 22.64 7.31
CA LYS A 97 7.39 22.10 6.69
C LYS A 97 6.83 20.88 7.41
N LEU A 98 7.66 20.13 8.11
CA LEU A 98 7.30 18.87 8.75
C LEU A 98 7.80 18.85 10.21
N HIS A 99 6.88 18.57 11.13
CA HIS A 99 7.22 18.52 12.55
C HIS A 99 8.21 17.38 12.85
N PRO A 100 9.25 17.57 13.68
CA PRO A 100 10.25 16.54 13.99
C PRO A 100 9.67 15.21 14.49
N LEU A 101 8.56 15.24 15.24
CA LEU A 101 7.89 14.03 15.69
C LEU A 101 7.27 13.23 14.53
N ALA A 102 6.77 13.89 13.47
CA ALA A 102 6.30 13.20 12.28
C ALA A 102 7.45 12.47 11.58
N ILE A 103 8.62 13.13 11.44
CA ILE A 103 9.82 12.48 10.88
C ILE A 103 10.20 11.24 11.70
N GLY A 104 10.21 11.35 13.02
CA GLY A 104 10.50 10.22 13.91
C GLY A 104 9.47 9.09 13.82
N GLN A 105 8.20 9.41 13.62
CA GLN A 105 7.13 8.43 13.41
C GLN A 105 7.28 7.73 12.07
N ALA A 106 7.58 8.46 10.98
CA ALA A 106 7.84 7.91 9.67
C ALA A 106 9.00 6.89 9.73
N PHE A 107 10.12 7.29 10.31
CA PHE A 107 11.28 6.40 10.48
C PHE A 107 10.93 5.13 11.26
N ARG A 108 10.20 5.23 12.37
CA ARG A 108 9.75 4.05 13.12
C ARG A 108 8.80 3.17 12.31
N SER A 109 7.90 3.78 11.53
CA SER A 109 6.96 3.05 10.69
C SER A 109 7.69 2.21 9.66
N GLY A 110 8.66 2.79 8.93
CA GLY A 110 9.51 2.06 7.97
C GLY A 110 10.23 0.88 8.61
N ARG A 111 10.89 1.11 9.77
CA ARG A 111 11.58 0.05 10.52
C ARG A 111 10.66 -1.07 10.99
N SER A 112 9.44 -0.71 11.40
CA SER A 112 8.44 -1.69 11.84
C SER A 112 7.96 -2.56 10.69
N VAL A 113 7.74 -1.98 9.51
CA VAL A 113 7.32 -2.72 8.32
C VAL A 113 8.44 -3.62 7.83
N GLU A 114 9.69 -3.14 7.77
CA GLU A 114 10.88 -3.95 7.42
C GLU A 114 11.01 -5.15 8.37
N TYR A 115 10.87 -4.93 9.68
CA TYR A 115 10.91 -6.00 10.68
C TYR A 115 9.80 -7.03 10.46
N VAL A 116 8.56 -6.58 10.22
CA VAL A 116 7.42 -7.47 9.95
C VAL A 116 7.65 -8.27 8.67
N ALA A 117 8.10 -7.62 7.59
CA ALA A 117 8.40 -8.28 6.31
C ALA A 117 9.46 -9.37 6.49
N GLN A 118 10.58 -9.05 7.16
CA GLN A 118 11.62 -10.04 7.46
C GLN A 118 11.09 -11.21 8.31
N HIS A 119 10.30 -10.91 9.34
CA HIS A 119 9.72 -11.94 10.18
C HIS A 119 8.76 -12.87 9.43
N LEU A 120 7.97 -12.32 8.50
CA LEU A 120 7.08 -13.11 7.64
C LEU A 120 7.86 -14.04 6.72
N LEU A 121 8.91 -13.54 6.06
CA LEU A 121 9.79 -14.33 5.21
C LEU A 121 10.47 -15.46 6.00
N MET A 122 10.89 -15.21 7.22
CA MET A 122 11.52 -16.23 8.10
C MET A 122 10.60 -17.37 8.50
N LEU A 123 9.30 -17.29 8.25
CA LEU A 123 8.37 -18.42 8.50
C LEU A 123 8.58 -19.60 7.56
N HIS A 124 9.17 -19.36 6.39
CA HIS A 124 9.40 -20.38 5.37
C HIS A 124 10.82 -20.35 4.79
N MET A 125 11.60 -19.30 5.04
CA MET A 125 12.98 -19.18 4.61
C MET A 125 13.93 -19.51 5.77
N GLY A 126 14.89 -20.41 5.55
CA GLY A 126 15.93 -20.73 6.53
C GLY A 126 17.12 -19.75 6.52
N ASP A 127 17.12 -18.76 5.60
CA ASP A 127 18.23 -17.81 5.41
C ASP A 127 17.83 -16.41 5.88
N GLN A 128 18.32 -16.02 7.04
CA GLN A 128 18.02 -14.72 7.66
C GLN A 128 18.59 -13.55 6.86
N GLU A 129 19.77 -13.69 6.24
CA GLU A 129 20.37 -12.62 5.46
C GLU A 129 19.58 -12.38 4.17
N LYS A 130 19.17 -13.45 3.52
CA LYS A 130 18.29 -13.38 2.33
C LYS A 130 16.96 -12.72 2.69
N ALA A 131 16.32 -13.14 3.78
CA ALA A 131 15.06 -12.54 4.23
C ALA A 131 15.21 -11.04 4.53
N ALA A 132 16.30 -10.63 5.17
CA ALA A 132 16.58 -9.23 5.46
C ALA A 132 16.82 -8.40 4.18
N ARG A 133 17.53 -8.95 3.19
CA ARG A 133 17.72 -8.27 1.90
C ARG A 133 16.38 -8.07 1.16
N ILE A 134 15.57 -9.12 1.07
CA ILE A 134 14.26 -9.03 0.40
C ILE A 134 13.37 -8.01 1.12
N ALA A 135 13.28 -8.07 2.45
CA ALA A 135 12.48 -7.13 3.23
C ALA A 135 12.91 -5.67 2.99
N ARG A 136 14.22 -5.42 2.99
CA ARG A 136 14.76 -4.07 2.72
C ARG A 136 14.46 -3.62 1.29
N SER A 137 14.65 -4.47 0.30
CA SER A 137 14.36 -4.15 -1.10
C SER A 137 12.89 -3.74 -1.28
N LEU A 138 11.95 -4.48 -0.67
CA LEU A 138 10.52 -4.21 -0.77
C LEU A 138 10.04 -2.97 0.01
N VAL A 139 10.81 -2.50 1.00
CA VAL A 139 10.42 -1.39 1.87
C VAL A 139 11.17 -0.09 1.56
N THR A 140 12.44 -0.18 1.09
CA THR A 140 13.30 1.01 1.00
C THR A 140 14.02 1.20 -0.34
N GLU A 141 14.18 0.16 -1.18
CA GLU A 141 15.06 0.24 -2.37
C GLU A 141 14.28 0.40 -3.68
N LEU A 142 13.00 0.03 -3.72
CA LEU A 142 12.16 0.26 -4.89
C LEU A 142 11.65 1.71 -4.86
N HIS A 143 12.37 2.59 -5.54
CA HIS A 143 12.17 4.05 -5.50
C HIS A 143 10.91 4.57 -6.22
N VAL A 144 10.00 3.72 -6.64
CA VAL A 144 8.77 4.11 -7.33
C VAL A 144 7.57 3.50 -6.62
N HIS A 145 6.83 4.33 -5.91
CA HIS A 145 5.63 3.94 -5.13
C HIS A 145 4.59 3.11 -5.93
N ALA A 146 4.58 3.25 -7.26
CA ALA A 146 3.73 2.51 -8.17
C ALA A 146 4.46 1.35 -8.88
N HIS A 147 5.68 0.97 -8.44
CA HIS A 147 6.40 -0.12 -9.06
C HIS A 147 5.64 -1.44 -8.88
N ARG A 148 5.33 -2.07 -10.01
CA ARG A 148 4.65 -3.36 -10.06
C ARG A 148 5.70 -4.45 -10.08
N ILE A 149 5.68 -5.29 -9.08
CA ILE A 149 6.56 -6.45 -8.99
C ILE A 149 5.85 -7.59 -9.70
N THR A 150 6.34 -7.93 -10.89
CA THR A 150 5.85 -9.04 -11.71
C THR A 150 6.28 -10.39 -11.14
N LEU A 151 5.81 -11.48 -11.75
CA LEU A 151 6.27 -12.82 -11.41
C LEU A 151 7.79 -12.95 -11.54
N GLU A 152 8.35 -12.44 -12.64
CA GLU A 152 9.77 -12.53 -12.93
C GLU A 152 10.59 -11.77 -11.87
N GLU A 153 10.18 -10.55 -11.54
CA GLU A 153 10.85 -9.75 -10.50
C GLU A 153 10.70 -10.39 -9.11
N ALA A 154 9.54 -10.97 -8.80
CA ALA A 154 9.34 -11.70 -7.55
C ALA A 154 10.31 -12.91 -7.44
N GLN A 155 10.54 -13.61 -8.55
CA GLN A 155 11.51 -14.70 -8.63
C GLN A 155 12.95 -14.20 -8.51
N GLU A 156 13.30 -13.10 -9.15
CA GLU A 156 14.63 -12.46 -9.06
C GLU A 156 14.93 -11.99 -7.64
N LEU A 157 13.92 -11.45 -6.94
CA LEU A 157 14.01 -11.13 -5.51
C LEU A 157 14.22 -12.38 -4.65
N GLY A 158 13.90 -13.57 -5.20
CA GLY A 158 14.04 -14.84 -4.52
C GLY A 158 12.84 -15.23 -3.67
N LEU A 159 11.66 -14.67 -3.98
CA LEU A 159 10.37 -15.10 -3.42
C LEU A 159 9.96 -16.47 -4.01
N PRO A 160 9.19 -17.29 -3.28
CA PRO A 160 8.73 -18.60 -3.74
C PRO A 160 7.55 -18.44 -4.73
N ALA A 161 7.79 -17.79 -5.86
CA ALA A 161 6.79 -17.38 -6.83
C ALA A 161 6.79 -18.32 -8.07
N ARG A 162 5.59 -18.65 -8.53
CA ARG A 162 5.37 -19.37 -9.80
C ARG A 162 4.16 -18.85 -10.56
N ALA A 163 4.12 -19.14 -11.86
CA ALA A 163 2.92 -18.93 -12.66
C ALA A 163 1.79 -19.90 -12.24
N ALA A 164 0.56 -19.44 -12.39
CA ALA A 164 -0.61 -20.29 -12.27
C ALA A 164 -0.66 -21.29 -13.44
N SER A 165 -1.19 -22.48 -13.21
CA SER A 165 -1.65 -23.34 -14.31
C SER A 165 -2.88 -22.73 -14.97
N THR A 166 -3.24 -23.24 -16.16
CA THR A 166 -4.44 -22.75 -16.85
C THR A 166 -5.71 -22.94 -16.02
N GLU A 167 -5.82 -24.04 -15.30
CA GLU A 167 -6.97 -24.33 -14.44
C GLU A 167 -6.99 -23.41 -13.21
N GLU A 168 -5.82 -23.20 -12.59
CA GLU A 168 -5.68 -22.25 -11.44
C GLU A 168 -6.04 -20.83 -11.87
N ASP A 169 -5.53 -20.37 -13.01
CA ASP A 169 -5.79 -19.04 -13.53
C ASP A 169 -7.28 -18.83 -13.81
N GLN A 170 -7.93 -19.75 -14.50
CA GLN A 170 -9.36 -19.69 -14.76
C GLN A 170 -10.19 -19.66 -13.47
N ALA A 171 -9.82 -20.46 -12.48
CA ALA A 171 -10.53 -20.50 -11.22
C ALA A 171 -10.33 -19.22 -10.40
N MET A 172 -9.09 -18.69 -10.32
CA MET A 172 -8.75 -17.45 -9.67
C MET A 172 -9.46 -16.25 -10.30
N TRP A 173 -9.45 -16.20 -11.66
CA TRP A 173 -10.07 -15.09 -12.38
C TRP A 173 -11.58 -15.08 -12.20
N LYS A 174 -12.23 -16.24 -12.28
CA LYS A 174 -13.66 -16.37 -12.03
C LYS A 174 -14.07 -15.92 -10.62
N LEU A 175 -13.24 -16.24 -9.62
CA LEU A 175 -13.47 -15.80 -8.24
C LEU A 175 -13.28 -14.27 -8.13
N TYR A 176 -12.23 -13.72 -8.77
CA TYR A 176 -11.98 -12.28 -8.81
C TYR A 176 -13.14 -11.51 -9.44
N GLU A 177 -13.68 -11.96 -10.59
CA GLU A 177 -14.86 -11.36 -11.24
C GLU A 177 -16.09 -11.35 -10.31
N GLY A 178 -16.26 -12.40 -9.50
CA GLY A 178 -17.30 -12.44 -8.49
C GLY A 178 -17.15 -11.33 -7.44
N TYR A 179 -15.94 -11.14 -6.92
CA TYR A 179 -15.65 -10.05 -5.97
C TYR A 179 -15.74 -8.67 -6.62
N GLU A 180 -15.25 -8.51 -7.84
CA GLU A 180 -15.32 -7.26 -8.59
C GLU A 180 -16.77 -6.79 -8.77
N ALA A 181 -17.66 -7.71 -9.17
CA ALA A 181 -19.08 -7.44 -9.31
C ALA A 181 -19.73 -7.12 -7.95
N GLU A 182 -19.45 -7.91 -6.92
CA GLU A 182 -20.02 -7.75 -5.58
C GLU A 182 -19.59 -6.44 -4.92
N MET A 183 -18.33 -6.06 -5.09
CA MET A 183 -17.74 -4.84 -4.53
C MET A 183 -17.83 -3.63 -5.47
N GLN A 184 -18.39 -3.79 -6.67
CA GLN A 184 -18.53 -2.74 -7.69
C GLN A 184 -17.20 -2.04 -8.03
N LEU A 185 -16.11 -2.78 -8.12
CA LEU A 185 -14.76 -2.21 -8.29
C LEU A 185 -14.57 -1.45 -9.60
N GLU A 186 -15.32 -1.79 -10.64
CA GLU A 186 -15.32 -1.07 -11.93
C GLU A 186 -16.10 0.25 -11.90
N GLN A 187 -16.80 0.54 -10.81
CA GLN A 187 -17.63 1.75 -10.69
C GLN A 187 -16.98 2.74 -9.70
N PRO A 188 -15.94 3.46 -10.10
CA PRO A 188 -15.29 4.38 -9.20
C PRO A 188 -16.23 5.52 -8.80
N LEU A 189 -16.22 5.87 -7.52
CA LEU A 189 -16.94 7.01 -6.98
C LEU A 189 -16.33 8.31 -7.57
N ARG A 190 -16.92 8.82 -8.64
CA ARG A 190 -16.52 10.09 -9.25
C ARG A 190 -17.48 11.19 -8.79
N PRO A 191 -17.01 12.45 -8.66
CA PRO A 191 -17.88 13.57 -8.30
C PRO A 191 -19.14 13.66 -9.19
N THR A 192 -19.02 13.35 -10.48
CA THR A 192 -20.14 13.35 -11.45
C THR A 192 -21.14 12.22 -11.24
N THR A 193 -20.71 11.07 -10.69
CA THR A 193 -21.61 9.96 -10.37
C THR A 193 -22.22 10.12 -8.98
N VAL A 194 -21.47 10.69 -8.03
CA VAL A 194 -21.92 10.94 -6.66
C VAL A 194 -22.93 12.12 -6.63
N PHE A 195 -22.70 13.16 -7.42
CA PHE A 195 -23.56 14.33 -7.51
C PHE A 195 -24.15 14.48 -8.93
N PRO A 196 -25.18 13.72 -9.28
CA PRO A 196 -25.75 13.75 -10.62
C PRO A 196 -26.37 15.11 -10.98
N ASN A 197 -26.86 15.86 -9.99
CA ASN A 197 -27.39 17.18 -10.17
C ASN A 197 -26.43 18.27 -9.66
N VAL A 198 -26.34 19.38 -10.37
CA VAL A 198 -25.49 20.51 -9.99
C VAL A 198 -25.92 21.14 -8.65
N THR A 199 -27.19 21.01 -8.31
CA THR A 199 -27.82 21.56 -7.09
C THR A 199 -27.60 20.69 -5.86
N ASP A 200 -27.18 19.43 -6.03
CA ASP A 200 -26.96 18.53 -4.90
C ASP A 200 -25.73 18.99 -4.12
N SER A 201 -25.93 19.32 -2.86
CA SER A 201 -24.87 19.74 -1.95
C SER A 201 -24.44 18.65 -0.96
N LEU A 202 -25.30 17.64 -0.78
CA LEU A 202 -25.07 16.52 0.13
C LEU A 202 -25.68 15.26 -0.47
N VAL A 203 -24.91 14.17 -0.47
CA VAL A 203 -25.36 12.84 -0.92
C VAL A 203 -24.93 11.81 0.10
N GLU A 204 -25.85 10.98 0.54
CA GLU A 204 -25.57 9.80 1.38
C GLU A 204 -25.31 8.61 0.46
N LEU A 205 -24.14 7.99 0.63
CA LEU A 205 -23.74 6.74 -0.01
C LEU A 205 -23.81 5.66 1.05
N LYS A 206 -24.69 4.69 0.86
CA LYS A 206 -24.92 3.60 1.84
C LYS A 206 -24.36 2.29 1.33
N ASP A 207 -23.98 1.45 2.29
CA ASP A 207 -23.52 0.08 2.05
C ASP A 207 -22.36 0.00 1.03
N LEU A 208 -21.39 0.95 1.12
CA LEU A 208 -20.18 0.86 0.34
C LEU A 208 -19.34 -0.32 0.84
N ARG A 209 -19.23 -1.35 0.01
CA ARG A 209 -18.52 -2.58 0.36
C ARG A 209 -17.02 -2.36 0.25
N MET A 210 -16.32 -2.45 1.39
CA MET A 210 -14.91 -2.11 1.50
C MET A 210 -14.01 -3.32 1.57
N VAL A 211 -14.44 -4.38 2.25
CA VAL A 211 -13.68 -5.60 2.44
C VAL A 211 -14.62 -6.79 2.39
N TYR A 212 -14.23 -7.81 1.67
CA TYR A 212 -14.90 -9.09 1.63
C TYR A 212 -13.90 -10.19 2.02
N VAL A 213 -14.25 -10.97 3.02
CA VAL A 213 -13.44 -12.10 3.50
C VAL A 213 -14.35 -13.31 3.60
N GLU A 214 -14.02 -14.36 2.89
CA GLU A 214 -14.82 -15.58 2.94
C GLU A 214 -13.98 -16.84 3.09
N SER A 215 -14.62 -17.89 3.56
CA SER A 215 -14.16 -19.26 3.56
C SER A 215 -15.25 -20.16 2.97
N ALA A 216 -15.04 -21.47 2.93
CA ALA A 216 -16.06 -22.39 2.49
C ALA A 216 -17.34 -22.37 3.35
N ASP A 217 -17.23 -21.95 4.61
CA ASP A 217 -18.30 -22.05 5.61
C ASP A 217 -18.84 -20.69 6.09
N ALA A 218 -18.14 -19.59 5.84
CA ALA A 218 -18.49 -18.27 6.35
C ALA A 218 -17.99 -17.15 5.44
N ALA A 219 -18.72 -16.03 5.41
CA ALA A 219 -18.31 -14.81 4.74
C ALA A 219 -18.53 -13.61 5.65
N ASP A 220 -17.56 -12.72 5.72
CA ASP A 220 -17.63 -11.43 6.39
C ASP A 220 -17.55 -10.30 5.37
N LEU A 221 -18.53 -9.41 5.37
CA LEU A 221 -18.56 -8.22 4.55
C LEU A 221 -18.41 -6.99 5.43
N TYR A 222 -17.42 -6.17 5.11
CA TYR A 222 -17.23 -4.88 5.75
C TYR A 222 -17.75 -3.78 4.82
N SER A 223 -18.81 -3.08 5.24
CA SER A 223 -19.35 -1.94 4.52
C SER A 223 -19.31 -0.66 5.35
N MET A 224 -19.38 0.50 4.70
CA MET A 224 -19.50 1.78 5.38
C MET A 224 -20.52 2.67 4.69
N ASP A 225 -21.14 3.53 5.48
CA ASP A 225 -21.95 4.64 4.97
C ASP A 225 -21.08 5.90 4.91
N LEU A 226 -21.14 6.62 3.81
CA LEU A 226 -20.43 7.89 3.61
C LEU A 226 -21.41 9.01 3.33
N VAL A 227 -21.09 10.19 3.82
CA VAL A 227 -21.77 11.44 3.44
C VAL A 227 -20.79 12.26 2.59
N ALA A 228 -21.11 12.38 1.31
CA ALA A 228 -20.37 13.24 0.40
C ALA A 228 -20.96 14.65 0.45
N VAL A 229 -20.11 15.65 0.66
CA VAL A 229 -20.50 17.07 0.71
C VAL A 229 -19.77 17.82 -0.39
N ARG A 230 -20.52 18.54 -1.22
CA ARG A 230 -19.95 19.44 -2.23
C ARG A 230 -19.50 20.72 -1.55
N THR A 231 -18.18 20.94 -1.46
CA THR A 231 -17.62 22.20 -0.98
C THR A 231 -17.34 23.12 -2.18
N GLN A 232 -17.69 24.41 -2.05
CA GLN A 232 -17.26 25.40 -3.05
C GLN A 232 -15.74 25.57 -2.91
N SER A 233 -15.00 25.33 -4.00
CA SER A 233 -13.60 25.71 -4.05
C SER A 233 -13.51 27.22 -3.92
N GLN A 234 -12.88 27.74 -2.88
CA GLN A 234 -12.46 29.13 -2.87
C GLN A 234 -11.43 29.30 -4.00
N GLN A 235 -11.82 30.03 -5.05
CA GLN A 235 -10.85 30.54 -6.01
C GLN A 235 -9.93 31.47 -5.25
N PHE A 236 -8.68 31.07 -5.09
CA PHE A 236 -7.66 32.02 -4.68
C PHE A 236 -7.53 33.05 -5.78
N PRO A 237 -7.62 34.37 -5.48
CA PRO A 237 -7.36 35.38 -6.49
C PRO A 237 -5.93 35.16 -7.00
N ALA A 238 -5.81 35.11 -8.35
CA ALA A 238 -4.51 35.10 -8.98
C ALA A 238 -3.79 36.37 -8.59
N GLY A 239 -2.73 36.25 -7.78
CA GLY A 239 -1.81 37.33 -7.43
C GLY A 239 -0.69 37.42 -8.45
#